data_5354bd901c51c1d5ad2927ab241c3bb1
#
_entry.id   5354bd901c51c1d5ad2927ab241c3bb1
#
_cell.length_a   1.000
_cell.length_b   1.000
_cell.length_c   1.000
_cell.angle_alpha   90.00
_cell.angle_beta   90.00
_cell.angle_gamma   90.00
#
_symmetry.space_group_name_H-M   'P 1'
#
loop_
_entity.id
_entity.type
_entity.pdbx_description
1 polymer ?
#
loop_
_entity_poly.entity_id
_entity_poly.type
_entity_poly.pdbx_seq_one_letter_code
_entity_poly.pdbx_strand_id
1 'polypeptide(L)'
;MADAYAHREQREYVFTGTRGRVFVREWPGDRARSIVLLVHGYGEHTGRYEELAAVLAAHGAAVLGPDHIGHGRSGGERVVIEDFEDVVTDLHTVADRARAGHPGLPLVLVGHSMGGLIAARYAQRYGDGLAALVLSGPVIGAWETPARLLSHEEIPDIPISPAALSRDPAVGAAYAADPLVWHGPMKRPTLEAFVRALAAVDEGGDVGRLPVLWLHGDDDRLVPLPGSRVGVERLSGVDLTERVWPGARHELFHETVRAEVFAELTRFLDRVSGC
;
A
#
# COMPACT_ATOMS: atom_id res chain seq x y z
N MET A 1 3.59 20.71 18.11
CA MET A 1 4.13 19.34 18.26
C MET A 1 4.75 18.77 16.96
N ALA A 2 4.98 19.60 15.96
CA ALA A 2 5.58 19.16 14.68
C ALA A 2 7.13 19.07 14.68
N ASP A 3 7.81 19.61 15.69
CA ASP A 3 9.29 19.70 15.72
C ASP A 3 10.00 18.55 16.48
N ALA A 4 9.28 17.53 16.93
CA ALA A 4 9.87 16.44 17.73
C ALA A 4 10.36 15.23 16.91
N TYR A 5 10.12 15.21 15.62
CA TYR A 5 10.59 14.14 14.71
C TYR A 5 11.85 14.60 13.96
N ALA A 6 12.92 14.91 14.71
CA ALA A 6 14.20 15.30 14.16
C ALA A 6 14.67 14.27 13.12
N HIS A 7 15.00 14.77 11.94
CA HIS A 7 15.58 14.12 10.77
C HIS A 7 16.52 12.96 11.12
N ARG A 8 15.97 11.75 11.21
CA ARG A 8 16.78 10.53 11.09
C ARG A 8 17.19 10.44 9.63
N GLU A 9 18.46 10.19 9.37
CA GLU A 9 18.95 10.04 7.98
C GLU A 9 18.18 8.90 7.30
N GLN A 10 17.25 9.26 6.43
CA GLN A 10 16.61 8.32 5.51
C GLN A 10 17.69 7.68 4.67
N ARG A 11 17.57 6.39 4.45
CA ARG A 11 18.43 5.67 3.52
C ARG A 11 17.68 5.40 2.24
N GLU A 12 18.37 5.56 1.13
CA GLU A 12 17.80 5.30 -0.19
C GLU A 12 18.75 4.36 -0.93
N TYR A 13 18.17 3.41 -1.65
CA TYR A 13 18.95 2.56 -2.54
C TYR A 13 18.14 2.18 -3.77
N VAL A 14 18.83 1.62 -4.75
CA VAL A 14 18.23 1.15 -5.99
C VAL A 14 18.72 -0.26 -6.26
N PHE A 15 17.85 -1.11 -6.78
CA PHE A 15 18.23 -2.42 -7.31
C PHE A 15 17.62 -2.65 -8.68
N THR A 16 18.13 -3.65 -9.40
CA THR A 16 17.53 -4.10 -10.65
C THR A 16 16.45 -5.12 -10.32
N GLY A 17 15.20 -4.70 -10.46
CA GLY A 17 14.03 -5.56 -10.32
C GLY A 17 13.70 -6.29 -11.64
N THR A 18 12.54 -6.93 -11.64
CA THR A 18 12.05 -7.78 -12.73
C THR A 18 11.91 -7.03 -14.06
N ARG A 19 11.42 -5.81 -14.03
CA ARG A 19 11.16 -4.97 -15.21
C ARG A 19 12.03 -3.72 -15.29
N GLY A 20 13.02 -3.59 -14.44
CA GLY A 20 13.93 -2.44 -14.45
C GLY A 20 14.33 -1.98 -13.06
N ARG A 21 14.79 -0.74 -13.00
CA ARG A 21 15.31 -0.14 -11.76
C ARG A 21 14.19 0.12 -10.77
N VAL A 22 14.31 -0.41 -9.54
CA VAL A 22 13.39 -0.18 -8.42
C VAL A 22 14.11 0.67 -7.37
N PHE A 23 13.51 1.81 -7.04
CA PHE A 23 13.95 2.69 -5.96
C PHE A 23 13.30 2.27 -4.66
N VAL A 24 14.05 2.29 -3.57
CA VAL A 24 13.58 1.95 -2.23
C VAL A 24 14.01 3.04 -1.25
N ARG A 25 13.09 3.43 -0.39
CA ARG A 25 13.32 4.30 0.76
C ARG A 25 13.23 3.51 2.05
N GLU A 26 14.13 3.82 2.97
CA GLU A 26 14.19 3.22 4.29
C GLU A 26 14.19 4.32 5.35
N TRP A 27 13.32 4.17 6.35
CA TRP A 27 13.27 4.97 7.57
C TRP A 27 13.74 4.10 8.73
N PRO A 28 15.00 4.25 9.15
CA PRO A 28 15.56 3.38 10.18
C PRO A 28 14.91 3.63 11.53
N GLY A 29 14.50 2.57 12.19
CA GLY A 29 14.03 2.59 13.58
C GLY A 29 15.18 2.35 14.55
N ASP A 30 15.34 3.19 15.57
CA ASP A 30 16.26 2.87 16.66
C ASP A 30 15.72 1.69 17.45
N ARG A 31 16.55 0.64 17.61
CA ARG A 31 16.15 -0.58 18.32
C ARG A 31 14.86 -1.17 17.76
N ALA A 32 14.81 -1.32 16.43
CA ALA A 32 13.64 -1.87 15.75
C ALA A 32 13.22 -3.22 16.39
N ARG A 33 11.92 -3.35 16.62
CA ARG A 33 11.27 -4.57 17.15
C ARG A 33 10.43 -5.27 16.06
N SER A 34 10.20 -4.58 14.95
CA SER A 34 9.49 -5.09 13.79
C SER A 34 10.02 -4.45 12.51
N ILE A 35 9.71 -5.08 11.38
CA ILE A 35 9.92 -4.54 10.03
C ILE A 35 8.54 -4.21 9.48
N VAL A 36 8.38 -3.02 8.90
CA VAL A 36 7.17 -2.63 8.16
C VAL A 36 7.53 -2.34 6.72
N LEU A 37 6.92 -3.04 5.78
CA LEU A 37 7.00 -2.72 4.36
C LEU A 37 5.75 -1.95 3.94
N LEU A 38 5.95 -0.71 3.45
CA LEU A 38 4.91 0.14 2.89
C LEU A 38 4.78 -0.10 1.39
N VAL A 39 3.56 -0.37 0.93
CA VAL A 39 3.21 -0.68 -0.45
C VAL A 39 2.20 0.35 -0.93
N HIS A 40 2.67 1.32 -1.73
CA HIS A 40 1.88 2.48 -2.15
C HIS A 40 0.84 2.17 -3.24
N GLY A 41 -0.09 3.10 -3.45
CA GLY A 41 -1.17 3.01 -4.42
C GLY A 41 -0.78 3.37 -5.85
N TYR A 42 -1.77 3.37 -6.75
CA TYR A 42 -1.60 3.74 -8.16
C TYR A 42 -1.33 5.23 -8.31
N GLY A 43 -0.36 5.55 -9.18
CA GLY A 43 -0.04 6.93 -9.57
C GLY A 43 0.70 7.75 -8.51
N GLU A 44 1.03 7.16 -7.37
CA GLU A 44 1.74 7.81 -6.27
C GLU A 44 3.13 7.19 -6.01
N HIS A 45 3.71 7.45 -4.85
CA HIS A 45 5.03 6.94 -4.48
C HIS A 45 5.22 6.92 -2.96
N THR A 46 6.23 6.19 -2.50
CA THR A 46 6.54 5.98 -1.06
C THR A 46 6.82 7.28 -0.30
N GLY A 47 7.30 8.32 -0.97
CA GLY A 47 7.56 9.62 -0.33
C GLY A 47 6.35 10.31 0.27
N ARG A 48 5.13 9.92 -0.13
CA ARG A 48 3.88 10.44 0.46
C ARG A 48 3.60 9.86 1.86
N TYR A 49 4.29 8.81 2.25
CA TYR A 49 4.08 8.11 3.53
C TYR A 49 5.03 8.57 4.66
N GLU A 50 5.65 9.73 4.50
CA GLU A 50 6.65 10.26 5.44
C GLU A 50 6.13 10.37 6.89
N GLU A 51 4.91 10.92 7.06
CA GLU A 51 4.29 11.07 8.38
C GLU A 51 3.99 9.70 9.02
N LEU A 52 3.43 8.77 8.26
CA LEU A 52 3.19 7.40 8.72
C LEU A 52 4.49 6.69 9.08
N ALA A 53 5.49 6.77 8.20
CA ALA A 53 6.78 6.12 8.42
C ALA A 53 7.48 6.66 9.67
N ALA A 54 7.41 7.98 9.92
CA ALA A 54 7.95 8.60 11.12
C ALA A 54 7.26 8.10 12.41
N VAL A 55 5.93 7.96 12.38
CA VAL A 55 5.16 7.40 13.50
C VAL A 55 5.56 5.94 13.76
N LEU A 56 5.64 5.13 12.72
CA LEU A 56 6.00 3.72 12.83
C LEU A 56 7.45 3.54 13.31
N ALA A 57 8.39 4.36 12.81
CA ALA A 57 9.78 4.33 13.25
C ALA A 57 9.91 4.75 14.71
N ALA A 58 9.17 5.77 15.14
CA ALA A 58 9.11 6.19 16.56
C ALA A 58 8.49 5.08 17.44
N HIS A 59 7.58 4.29 16.90
CA HIS A 59 6.99 3.13 17.57
C HIS A 59 7.91 1.91 17.62
N GLY A 60 9.10 1.97 16.98
CA GLY A 60 10.10 0.91 16.97
C GLY A 60 9.99 -0.03 15.78
N ALA A 61 9.57 0.46 14.62
CA ALA A 61 9.63 -0.29 13.37
C ALA A 61 10.81 0.19 12.51
N ALA A 62 11.49 -0.73 11.83
CA ALA A 62 12.29 -0.43 10.65
C ALA A 62 11.32 -0.39 9.46
N VAL A 63 11.15 0.80 8.86
CA VAL A 63 10.16 1.01 7.80
C VAL A 63 10.87 1.09 6.46
N LEU A 64 10.40 0.35 5.47
CA LEU A 64 10.90 0.37 4.11
C LEU A 64 9.71 0.47 3.12
N GLY A 65 9.94 1.08 1.96
CA GLY A 65 8.96 1.10 0.88
C GLY A 65 9.63 1.26 -0.48
N PRO A 66 9.35 0.37 -1.44
CA PRO A 66 9.73 0.59 -2.83
C PRO A 66 8.77 1.55 -3.52
N ASP A 67 9.28 2.35 -4.45
CA ASP A 67 8.47 2.88 -5.52
C ASP A 67 8.30 1.76 -6.57
N HIS A 68 7.07 1.40 -6.92
CA HIS A 68 6.81 0.35 -7.91
C HIS A 68 7.33 0.74 -9.28
N ILE A 69 7.58 -0.24 -10.14
CA ILE A 69 7.94 0.03 -11.54
C ILE A 69 6.94 1.01 -12.17
N GLY A 70 7.42 2.00 -12.92
CA GLY A 70 6.59 3.06 -13.50
C GLY A 70 6.15 4.15 -12.52
N HIS A 71 6.50 4.08 -11.24
CA HIS A 71 6.05 5.02 -10.21
C HIS A 71 7.22 5.74 -9.53
N GLY A 72 6.94 6.90 -8.97
CA GLY A 72 7.91 7.65 -8.17
C GLY A 72 9.26 7.83 -8.85
N ARG A 73 10.31 7.37 -8.19
CA ARG A 73 11.72 7.42 -8.66
C ARG A 73 12.21 6.13 -9.32
N SER A 74 11.33 5.11 -9.41
CA SER A 74 11.62 3.88 -10.13
C SER A 74 11.62 4.07 -11.64
N GLY A 75 12.22 3.12 -12.36
CA GLY A 75 12.25 3.09 -13.81
C GLY A 75 10.92 2.68 -14.44
N GLY A 76 10.92 2.55 -15.76
CA GLY A 76 9.75 2.16 -16.54
C GLY A 76 8.94 3.34 -17.06
N GLU A 77 7.98 3.05 -17.95
CA GLU A 77 7.01 4.04 -18.43
C GLU A 77 6.06 4.40 -17.30
N ARG A 78 5.69 5.69 -17.18
CA ARG A 78 4.84 6.17 -16.08
C ARG A 78 3.52 5.41 -16.02
N VAL A 79 3.27 4.88 -14.81
CA VAL A 79 2.13 4.08 -14.38
C VAL A 79 1.84 2.85 -15.22
N VAL A 80 2.84 2.33 -15.95
CA VAL A 80 2.73 1.07 -16.66
C VAL A 80 3.23 -0.08 -15.79
N ILE A 81 2.30 -0.97 -15.45
CA ILE A 81 2.53 -2.27 -14.84
C ILE A 81 1.89 -3.31 -15.74
N GLU A 82 2.70 -4.12 -16.41
CA GLU A 82 2.21 -5.16 -17.32
C GLU A 82 1.80 -6.43 -16.58
N ASP A 83 2.44 -6.70 -15.42
CA ASP A 83 2.13 -7.84 -14.58
C ASP A 83 2.38 -7.51 -13.09
N PHE A 84 1.37 -7.68 -12.25
CA PHE A 84 1.52 -7.48 -10.80
C PHE A 84 2.35 -8.56 -10.12
N GLU A 85 2.51 -9.75 -10.72
CA GLU A 85 3.39 -10.80 -10.20
C GLU A 85 4.88 -10.37 -10.22
N ASP A 86 5.28 -9.54 -11.19
CA ASP A 86 6.61 -8.93 -11.23
C ASP A 86 6.80 -7.96 -10.05
N VAL A 87 5.78 -7.13 -9.76
CA VAL A 87 5.81 -6.19 -8.63
C VAL A 87 5.85 -6.92 -7.29
N VAL A 88 5.11 -8.02 -7.16
CA VAL A 88 5.14 -8.89 -5.97
C VAL A 88 6.53 -9.52 -5.79
N THR A 89 7.17 -9.93 -6.88
CA THR A 89 8.54 -10.49 -6.87
C THR A 89 9.57 -9.44 -6.46
N ASP A 90 9.45 -8.22 -6.97
CA ASP A 90 10.33 -7.10 -6.58
C ASP A 90 10.13 -6.74 -5.10
N LEU A 91 8.89 -6.73 -4.61
CA LEU A 91 8.58 -6.51 -3.19
C LEU A 91 9.19 -7.62 -2.31
N HIS A 92 9.20 -8.88 -2.79
CA HIS A 92 9.85 -9.98 -2.08
C HIS A 92 11.37 -9.77 -1.96
N THR A 93 12.00 -9.24 -2.99
CA THR A 93 13.42 -8.85 -2.94
C THR A 93 13.69 -7.79 -1.86
N VAL A 94 12.78 -6.82 -1.72
CA VAL A 94 12.87 -5.80 -0.63
C VAL A 94 12.67 -6.45 0.73
N ALA A 95 11.70 -7.36 0.86
CA ALA A 95 11.45 -8.10 2.09
C ALA A 95 12.67 -8.92 2.56
N ASP A 96 13.33 -9.62 1.65
CA ASP A 96 14.52 -10.41 1.96
C ASP A 96 15.69 -9.53 2.40
N ARG A 97 15.89 -8.38 1.76
CA ARG A 97 16.90 -7.40 2.20
C ARG A 97 16.59 -6.84 3.59
N ALA A 98 15.32 -6.51 3.83
CA ALA A 98 14.89 -6.02 5.13
C ALA A 98 15.14 -7.06 6.24
N ARG A 99 14.80 -8.34 5.99
CA ARG A 99 15.08 -9.46 6.91
C ARG A 99 16.57 -9.67 7.14
N ALA A 100 17.40 -9.55 6.09
CA ALA A 100 18.84 -9.67 6.21
C ALA A 100 19.44 -8.54 7.06
N GLY A 101 18.90 -7.32 6.95
CA GLY A 101 19.29 -6.17 7.76
C GLY A 101 18.76 -6.20 9.20
N HIS A 102 17.69 -6.95 9.45
CA HIS A 102 16.99 -7.03 10.74
C HIS A 102 16.61 -8.49 11.09
N PRO A 103 17.59 -9.38 11.30
CA PRO A 103 17.35 -10.80 11.47
C PRO A 103 16.46 -11.09 12.68
N GLY A 104 15.47 -11.97 12.47
CA GLY A 104 14.56 -12.42 13.52
C GLY A 104 13.42 -11.47 13.87
N LEU A 105 13.36 -10.28 13.29
CA LEU A 105 12.24 -9.37 13.53
C LEU A 105 11.00 -9.77 12.73
N PRO A 106 9.78 -9.64 13.32
CA PRO A 106 8.54 -9.87 12.63
C PRO A 106 8.36 -8.83 11.49
N LEU A 107 7.94 -9.32 10.31
CA LEU A 107 7.70 -8.48 9.14
C LEU A 107 6.20 -8.30 8.93
N VAL A 108 5.76 -7.05 8.89
CA VAL A 108 4.38 -6.64 8.61
C VAL A 108 4.32 -5.91 7.27
N LEU A 109 3.35 -6.29 6.45
CA LEU A 109 3.09 -5.65 5.16
C LEU A 109 1.93 -4.68 5.29
N VAL A 110 2.10 -3.43 4.84
CA VAL A 110 1.06 -2.38 4.87
C VAL A 110 0.83 -1.89 3.46
N GLY A 111 -0.31 -2.28 2.86
CA GLY A 111 -0.68 -1.93 1.50
C GLY A 111 -1.87 -0.97 1.43
N HIS A 112 -1.74 0.08 0.61
CA HIS A 112 -2.82 1.03 0.34
C HIS A 112 -3.30 0.91 -1.10
N SER A 113 -4.62 0.86 -1.32
CA SER A 113 -5.24 0.89 -2.65
C SER A 113 -4.69 -0.22 -3.57
N MET A 114 -4.06 0.11 -4.70
CA MET A 114 -3.29 -0.82 -5.54
C MET A 114 -2.23 -1.58 -4.72
N GLY A 115 -1.57 -0.90 -3.78
CA GLY A 115 -0.64 -1.55 -2.86
C GLY A 115 -1.31 -2.59 -1.97
N GLY A 116 -2.61 -2.44 -1.69
CA GLY A 116 -3.42 -3.45 -1.01
C GLY A 116 -3.62 -4.72 -1.85
N LEU A 117 -3.82 -4.58 -3.17
CA LEU A 117 -3.86 -5.71 -4.11
C LEU A 117 -2.51 -6.45 -4.15
N ILE A 118 -1.41 -5.69 -4.27
CA ILE A 118 -0.05 -6.23 -4.28
C ILE A 118 0.25 -6.96 -2.96
N ALA A 119 -0.12 -6.36 -1.82
CA ALA A 119 0.08 -6.93 -0.51
C ALA A 119 -0.76 -8.19 -0.26
N ALA A 120 -2.00 -8.22 -0.74
CA ALA A 120 -2.87 -9.39 -0.71
C ALA A 120 -2.26 -10.56 -1.51
N ARG A 121 -1.83 -10.28 -2.73
CA ARG A 121 -1.18 -11.29 -3.58
C ARG A 121 0.16 -11.75 -3.00
N TYR A 122 0.93 -10.84 -2.43
CA TYR A 122 2.16 -11.18 -1.70
C TYR A 122 1.87 -12.14 -0.54
N ALA A 123 0.84 -11.87 0.28
CA ALA A 123 0.48 -12.70 1.41
C ALA A 123 0.06 -14.12 0.98
N GLN A 124 -0.63 -14.27 -0.15
CA GLN A 124 -0.97 -15.58 -0.71
C GLN A 124 0.28 -16.38 -1.16
N ARG A 125 1.32 -15.69 -1.67
CA ARG A 125 2.55 -16.34 -2.17
C ARG A 125 3.61 -16.57 -1.11
N TYR A 126 3.73 -15.67 -0.14
CA TYR A 126 4.84 -15.60 0.82
C TYR A 126 4.37 -15.36 2.27
N GLY A 127 3.10 -15.67 2.56
CA GLY A 127 2.47 -15.39 3.86
C GLY A 127 3.16 -16.02 5.05
N ASP A 128 3.77 -17.21 4.88
CA ASP A 128 4.53 -17.90 5.94
C ASP A 128 5.68 -17.04 6.50
N GLY A 129 6.16 -16.08 5.74
CA GLY A 129 7.20 -15.14 6.15
C GLY A 129 6.66 -13.84 6.78
N LEU A 130 5.34 -13.66 6.86
CA LEU A 130 4.72 -12.47 7.43
C LEU A 130 4.25 -12.70 8.87
N ALA A 131 4.40 -11.67 9.70
CA ALA A 131 3.76 -11.61 11.02
C ALA A 131 2.32 -11.07 10.92
N ALA A 132 2.04 -10.19 9.95
CA ALA A 132 0.70 -9.65 9.72
C ALA A 132 0.58 -8.95 8.36
N LEU A 133 -0.66 -8.72 7.94
CA LEU A 133 -1.05 -7.97 6.76
C LEU A 133 -1.98 -6.81 7.14
N VAL A 134 -1.69 -5.59 6.67
CA VAL A 134 -2.53 -4.41 6.83
C VAL A 134 -2.97 -3.93 5.45
N LEU A 135 -4.26 -3.75 5.28
CA LEU A 135 -4.90 -3.32 4.04
C LEU A 135 -5.69 -2.03 4.27
N SER A 136 -5.32 -0.96 3.59
CA SER A 136 -5.99 0.34 3.64
C SER A 136 -6.66 0.65 2.30
N GLY A 137 -8.00 0.70 2.25
CA GLY A 137 -8.76 0.93 1.03
C GLY A 137 -8.36 -0.01 -0.12
N PRO A 138 -8.18 -1.33 0.10
CA PRO A 138 -7.52 -2.20 -0.86
C PRO A 138 -8.34 -2.42 -2.12
N VAL A 139 -7.69 -2.40 -3.27
CA VAL A 139 -8.27 -2.76 -4.58
C VAL A 139 -8.35 -4.28 -4.69
N ILE A 140 -9.32 -4.89 -4.01
CA ILE A 140 -9.62 -6.33 -4.09
C ILE A 140 -11.13 -6.55 -4.11
N GLY A 141 -11.56 -7.74 -4.51
CA GLY A 141 -12.97 -8.09 -4.64
C GLY A 141 -13.65 -7.40 -5.84
N ALA A 142 -14.84 -6.85 -5.63
CA ALA A 142 -15.65 -6.27 -6.70
C ALA A 142 -15.24 -4.81 -6.99
N TRP A 143 -14.22 -4.63 -7.82
CA TRP A 143 -13.77 -3.33 -8.31
C TRP A 143 -13.83 -3.27 -9.84
N GLU A 144 -14.91 -2.69 -10.37
CA GLU A 144 -15.25 -2.73 -11.80
C GLU A 144 -14.51 -1.68 -12.65
N THR A 145 -13.76 -0.77 -12.04
CA THR A 145 -13.11 0.34 -12.76
C THR A 145 -12.23 -0.10 -13.92
N PRO A 146 -11.37 -1.14 -13.84
CA PRO A 146 -10.57 -1.57 -14.99
C PRO A 146 -11.45 -2.09 -16.14
N ALA A 147 -12.42 -2.94 -15.87
CA ALA A 147 -13.31 -3.49 -16.90
C ALA A 147 -14.11 -2.39 -17.60
N ARG A 148 -14.62 -1.42 -16.82
CA ARG A 148 -15.35 -0.28 -17.35
C ARG A 148 -14.47 0.60 -18.24
N LEU A 149 -13.24 0.90 -17.85
CA LEU A 149 -12.32 1.71 -18.66
C LEU A 149 -11.88 0.96 -19.92
N LEU A 150 -11.63 -0.33 -19.84
CA LEU A 150 -11.26 -1.18 -20.98
C LEU A 150 -12.36 -1.34 -22.03
N SER A 151 -13.63 -1.06 -21.68
CA SER A 151 -14.73 -1.08 -22.65
C SER A 151 -14.65 0.07 -23.67
N HIS A 152 -13.83 1.09 -23.42
CA HIS A 152 -13.58 2.19 -24.35
C HIS A 152 -12.44 1.83 -25.30
N GLU A 153 -12.54 2.21 -26.57
CA GLU A 153 -11.46 2.05 -27.56
C GLU A 153 -10.23 2.85 -27.14
N GLU A 154 -10.43 4.12 -26.78
CA GLU A 154 -9.43 4.98 -26.15
C GLU A 154 -9.76 5.13 -24.68
N ILE A 155 -8.76 4.94 -23.80
CA ILE A 155 -8.95 5.10 -22.37
C ILE A 155 -9.20 6.58 -22.07
N PRO A 156 -10.35 6.92 -21.48
CA PRO A 156 -10.69 8.32 -21.20
C PRO A 156 -9.74 8.91 -20.17
N ASP A 157 -9.36 10.17 -20.38
CA ASP A 157 -8.58 10.93 -19.40
C ASP A 157 -9.50 11.42 -18.28
N ILE A 158 -9.65 10.59 -17.27
CA ILE A 158 -10.43 10.90 -16.06
C ILE A 158 -9.45 10.96 -14.89
N PRO A 159 -8.98 12.17 -14.53
CA PRO A 159 -8.04 12.32 -13.42
C PRO A 159 -8.69 11.97 -12.09
N ILE A 160 -7.90 11.43 -11.18
CA ILE A 160 -8.34 11.21 -9.79
C ILE A 160 -8.55 12.57 -9.14
N SER A 161 -9.78 12.84 -8.71
CA SER A 161 -10.08 14.07 -7.99
C SER A 161 -9.39 14.08 -6.63
N PRO A 162 -8.59 15.10 -6.28
CA PRO A 162 -8.01 15.23 -4.95
C PRO A 162 -9.04 15.17 -3.82
N ALA A 163 -10.26 15.68 -4.08
CA ALA A 163 -11.37 15.60 -3.15
C ALA A 163 -11.90 14.17 -2.91
N ALA A 164 -11.60 13.21 -3.80
CA ALA A 164 -11.94 11.81 -3.55
C ALA A 164 -10.92 11.09 -2.66
N LEU A 165 -9.72 11.67 -2.50
CA LEU A 165 -8.63 11.08 -1.71
C LEU A 165 -8.79 11.34 -0.22
N SER A 166 -9.00 12.59 0.18
CA SER A 166 -9.07 13.03 1.58
C SER A 166 -10.01 14.22 1.74
N ARG A 167 -10.56 14.38 2.94
CA ARG A 167 -11.30 15.57 3.38
C ARG A 167 -10.37 16.74 3.74
N ASP A 168 -9.07 16.47 3.94
CA ASP A 168 -8.07 17.50 4.22
C ASP A 168 -7.67 18.21 2.90
N PRO A 169 -8.02 19.49 2.71
CA PRO A 169 -7.69 20.20 1.49
C PRO A 169 -6.18 20.38 1.28
N ALA A 170 -5.38 20.37 2.34
CA ALA A 170 -3.92 20.46 2.23
C ALA A 170 -3.33 19.20 1.57
N VAL A 171 -3.91 18.05 1.83
CA VAL A 171 -3.55 16.78 1.16
C VAL A 171 -3.84 16.85 -0.33
N GLY A 172 -5.03 17.35 -0.69
CA GLY A 172 -5.38 17.56 -2.11
C GLY A 172 -4.43 18.52 -2.84
N ALA A 173 -4.05 19.62 -2.19
CA ALA A 173 -3.10 20.57 -2.74
C ALA A 173 -1.69 19.96 -2.90
N ALA A 174 -1.21 19.22 -1.91
CA ALA A 174 0.08 18.53 -1.96
C ALA A 174 0.09 17.46 -3.08
N TYR A 175 -0.98 16.66 -3.19
CA TYR A 175 -1.14 15.69 -4.27
C TYR A 175 -1.05 16.34 -5.65
N ALA A 176 -1.79 17.44 -5.86
CA ALA A 176 -1.82 18.14 -7.15
C ALA A 176 -0.48 18.80 -7.52
N ALA A 177 0.32 19.20 -6.53
CA ALA A 177 1.61 19.87 -6.74
C ALA A 177 2.80 18.88 -6.84
N ASP A 178 2.60 17.60 -6.53
CA ASP A 178 3.69 16.62 -6.49
C ASP A 178 4.06 16.14 -7.91
N PRO A 179 5.30 16.42 -8.39
CA PRO A 179 5.72 16.04 -9.74
C PRO A 179 5.95 14.54 -9.91
N LEU A 180 6.01 13.77 -8.83
CA LEU A 180 6.14 12.32 -8.87
C LEU A 180 4.79 11.60 -8.90
N VAL A 181 3.70 12.33 -8.64
CA VAL A 181 2.33 11.83 -8.78
C VAL A 181 1.89 11.89 -10.25
N TRP A 182 1.23 10.85 -10.70
CA TRP A 182 0.67 10.79 -12.05
C TRP A 182 -0.73 11.43 -12.09
N HIS A 183 -0.92 12.37 -12.99
CA HIS A 183 -2.19 13.10 -13.17
C HIS A 183 -2.89 12.80 -14.49
N GLY A 184 -2.32 11.94 -15.34
CA GLY A 184 -2.91 11.55 -16.63
C GLY A 184 -3.82 10.32 -16.55
N PRO A 185 -4.30 9.84 -17.71
CA PRO A 185 -5.17 8.68 -17.80
C PRO A 185 -4.49 7.39 -17.33
N MET A 186 -5.28 6.43 -16.89
CA MET A 186 -4.79 5.07 -16.67
C MET A 186 -4.32 4.45 -17.98
N LYS A 187 -3.32 3.61 -17.91
CA LYS A 187 -2.75 2.95 -19.10
C LYS A 187 -3.40 1.59 -19.33
N ARG A 188 -3.72 1.29 -20.59
CA ARG A 188 -4.38 0.02 -20.96
C ARG A 188 -3.65 -1.22 -20.44
N PRO A 189 -2.30 -1.37 -20.58
CA PRO A 189 -1.60 -2.53 -20.03
C PRO A 189 -1.82 -2.72 -18.53
N THR A 190 -1.84 -1.62 -17.78
CA THR A 190 -2.06 -1.66 -16.32
C THR A 190 -3.51 -2.02 -15.96
N LEU A 191 -4.48 -1.52 -16.74
CA LEU A 191 -5.88 -1.91 -16.55
C LEU A 191 -6.09 -3.41 -16.78
N GLU A 192 -5.48 -3.95 -17.83
CA GLU A 192 -5.49 -5.39 -18.13
C GLU A 192 -4.78 -6.20 -17.04
N ALA A 193 -3.66 -5.67 -16.52
CA ALA A 193 -2.95 -6.29 -15.40
C ALA A 193 -3.81 -6.28 -14.11
N PHE A 194 -4.56 -5.21 -13.84
CA PHE A 194 -5.52 -5.17 -12.72
C PHE A 194 -6.57 -6.27 -12.82
N VAL A 195 -7.16 -6.47 -14.01
CA VAL A 195 -8.16 -7.53 -14.21
C VAL A 195 -7.57 -8.91 -13.89
N ARG A 196 -6.35 -9.18 -14.38
CA ARG A 196 -5.66 -10.45 -14.10
C ARG A 196 -5.31 -10.61 -12.61
N ALA A 197 -4.82 -9.55 -11.98
CA ALA A 197 -4.42 -9.59 -10.57
C ALA A 197 -5.62 -9.73 -9.62
N LEU A 198 -6.75 -9.08 -9.91
CA LEU A 198 -7.98 -9.26 -9.16
C LEU A 198 -8.46 -10.73 -9.21
N ALA A 199 -8.45 -11.32 -10.41
CA ALA A 199 -8.79 -12.74 -10.58
C ALA A 199 -7.79 -13.64 -9.82
N ALA A 200 -6.49 -13.37 -9.92
CA ALA A 200 -5.47 -14.15 -9.22
C ALA A 200 -5.59 -14.07 -7.70
N VAL A 201 -5.99 -12.92 -7.14
CA VAL A 201 -6.26 -12.78 -5.70
C VAL A 201 -7.54 -13.53 -5.31
N ASP A 202 -8.60 -13.46 -6.13
CA ASP A 202 -9.87 -14.16 -5.86
C ASP A 202 -9.70 -15.69 -5.90
N GLU A 203 -8.87 -16.20 -6.81
CA GLU A 203 -8.55 -17.62 -6.98
C GLU A 203 -7.49 -18.13 -5.98
N GLY A 204 -6.66 -17.24 -5.44
CA GLY A 204 -5.52 -17.60 -4.59
C GLY A 204 -5.87 -18.08 -3.20
N GLY A 205 -7.15 -18.04 -2.81
CA GLY A 205 -7.63 -18.48 -1.51
C GLY A 205 -7.32 -17.52 -0.36
N ASP A 206 -7.65 -17.95 0.85
CA ASP A 206 -7.43 -17.17 2.06
C ASP A 206 -5.98 -17.27 2.57
N VAL A 207 -5.61 -16.35 3.47
CA VAL A 207 -4.28 -16.29 4.09
C VAL A 207 -4.18 -17.08 5.42
N GLY A 208 -5.13 -17.96 5.70
CA GLY A 208 -5.12 -18.90 6.80
C GLY A 208 -5.15 -18.22 8.17
N ARG A 209 -4.05 -18.34 8.92
CA ARG A 209 -3.92 -17.82 10.28
C ARG A 209 -3.18 -16.47 10.34
N LEU A 210 -2.79 -15.91 9.19
CA LEU A 210 -2.12 -14.60 9.15
C LEU A 210 -3.06 -13.53 9.70
N PRO A 211 -2.65 -12.78 10.74
CA PRO A 211 -3.44 -11.64 11.22
C PRO A 211 -3.62 -10.58 10.15
N VAL A 212 -4.86 -10.18 9.89
CA VAL A 212 -5.21 -9.14 8.91
C VAL A 212 -5.87 -7.96 9.62
N LEU A 213 -5.37 -6.74 9.38
CA LEU A 213 -6.04 -5.50 9.74
C LEU A 213 -6.57 -4.84 8.46
N TRP A 214 -7.87 -4.70 8.35
CA TRP A 214 -8.53 -3.98 7.27
C TRP A 214 -9.02 -2.62 7.73
N LEU A 215 -8.55 -1.57 7.04
CA LEU A 215 -8.85 -0.16 7.28
C LEU A 215 -9.60 0.40 6.06
N HIS A 216 -10.75 1.06 6.27
CA HIS A 216 -11.53 1.62 5.16
C HIS A 216 -12.29 2.88 5.58
N GLY A 217 -12.50 3.81 4.64
CA GLY A 217 -13.41 4.93 4.80
C GLY A 217 -14.78 4.60 4.19
N ASP A 218 -15.88 4.92 4.86
CA ASP A 218 -17.20 4.59 4.31
C ASP A 218 -17.68 5.55 3.20
N ASP A 219 -17.02 6.73 3.01
CA ASP A 219 -17.20 7.62 1.85
C ASP A 219 -16.08 7.44 0.79
N ASP A 220 -15.42 6.28 0.76
CA ASP A 220 -14.47 5.94 -0.30
C ASP A 220 -15.20 5.69 -1.63
N ARG A 221 -15.01 6.63 -2.57
CA ARG A 221 -15.63 6.59 -3.90
C ARG A 221 -14.72 6.04 -4.98
N LEU A 222 -13.44 5.83 -4.69
CA LEU A 222 -12.47 5.24 -5.61
C LEU A 222 -12.48 3.71 -5.51
N VAL A 223 -12.51 3.21 -4.28
CA VAL A 223 -12.64 1.78 -3.98
C VAL A 223 -13.81 1.60 -3.01
N PRO A 224 -15.04 1.46 -3.52
CA PRO A 224 -16.22 1.41 -2.67
C PRO A 224 -16.17 0.28 -1.63
N LEU A 225 -16.44 0.63 -0.37
CA LEU A 225 -16.41 -0.28 0.78
C LEU A 225 -17.11 -1.63 0.54
N PRO A 226 -18.34 -1.70 -0.05
CA PRO A 226 -19.02 -2.99 -0.24
C PRO A 226 -18.25 -3.95 -1.15
N GLY A 227 -17.65 -3.42 -2.24
CA GLY A 227 -16.86 -4.24 -3.17
C GLY A 227 -15.56 -4.76 -2.56
N SER A 228 -14.84 -3.88 -1.84
CA SER A 228 -13.61 -4.23 -1.12
C SER A 228 -13.88 -5.26 -0.01
N ARG A 229 -15.00 -5.13 0.71
CA ARG A 229 -15.44 -6.07 1.76
C ARG A 229 -15.50 -7.51 1.26
N VAL A 230 -16.11 -7.73 0.11
CA VAL A 230 -16.21 -9.07 -0.50
C VAL A 230 -14.82 -9.69 -0.70
N GLY A 231 -13.86 -8.89 -1.18
CA GLY A 231 -12.49 -9.36 -1.39
C GLY A 231 -11.75 -9.62 -0.07
N VAL A 232 -11.92 -8.72 0.92
CA VAL A 232 -11.30 -8.89 2.25
C VAL A 232 -11.84 -10.13 2.96
N GLU A 233 -13.15 -10.37 2.95
CA GLU A 233 -13.78 -11.54 3.58
C GLU A 233 -13.32 -12.86 2.95
N ARG A 234 -13.06 -12.88 1.63
CA ARG A 234 -12.50 -14.06 0.95
C ARG A 234 -11.01 -14.28 1.22
N LEU A 235 -10.24 -13.18 1.27
CA LEU A 235 -8.80 -13.22 1.52
C LEU A 235 -8.49 -13.55 2.97
N SER A 236 -9.23 -12.99 3.91
CA SER A 236 -8.94 -13.11 5.33
C SER A 236 -9.30 -14.49 5.83
N GLY A 237 -8.38 -15.09 6.56
CA GLY A 237 -8.63 -16.35 7.27
C GLY A 237 -9.32 -16.09 8.62
N VAL A 238 -8.77 -16.69 9.67
CA VAL A 238 -9.43 -16.70 11.00
C VAL A 238 -9.17 -15.49 11.88
N ASP A 239 -8.23 -14.62 11.55
CA ASP A 239 -7.84 -13.42 12.34
C ASP A 239 -7.99 -12.13 11.53
N LEU A 240 -9.22 -11.66 11.39
CA LEU A 240 -9.55 -10.38 10.78
C LEU A 240 -9.93 -9.34 11.82
N THR A 241 -9.23 -8.21 11.81
CA THR A 241 -9.62 -6.99 12.51
C THR A 241 -10.08 -5.96 11.48
N GLU A 242 -11.33 -5.51 11.60
CA GLU A 242 -11.90 -4.49 10.72
C GLU A 242 -12.02 -3.15 11.46
N ARG A 243 -11.68 -2.05 10.74
CA ARG A 243 -11.93 -0.67 11.18
C ARG A 243 -12.43 0.16 10.01
N VAL A 244 -13.62 0.71 10.18
CA VAL A 244 -14.24 1.62 9.21
C VAL A 244 -14.42 2.99 9.86
N TRP A 245 -13.98 4.05 9.17
CA TRP A 245 -14.11 5.44 9.65
C TRP A 245 -15.25 6.15 8.94
N PRO A 246 -16.26 6.64 9.70
CA PRO A 246 -17.39 7.37 9.13
C PRO A 246 -16.97 8.66 8.43
N GLY A 247 -17.46 8.83 7.19
CA GLY A 247 -17.20 9.97 6.32
C GLY A 247 -15.76 10.06 5.80
N ALA A 248 -14.85 9.16 6.20
CA ALA A 248 -13.50 9.14 5.67
C ALA A 248 -13.48 8.66 4.22
N ARG A 249 -12.54 9.22 3.45
CA ARG A 249 -12.34 8.92 2.03
C ARG A 249 -11.24 7.89 1.83
N HIS A 250 -10.68 7.83 0.61
CA HIS A 250 -9.80 6.76 0.17
C HIS A 250 -8.47 6.67 0.93
N GLU A 251 -7.77 7.81 1.10
CA GLU A 251 -6.42 7.85 1.67
C GLU A 251 -6.44 8.00 3.20
N LEU A 252 -6.76 6.95 3.95
CA LEU A 252 -6.87 7.01 5.41
C LEU A 252 -5.60 7.51 6.11
N PHE A 253 -4.42 7.23 5.57
CA PHE A 253 -3.15 7.70 6.12
C PHE A 253 -2.92 9.19 5.92
N HIS A 254 -3.73 9.85 5.08
CA HIS A 254 -3.71 11.28 4.81
C HIS A 254 -5.03 11.96 5.19
N GLU A 255 -5.97 11.23 5.79
CA GLU A 255 -7.28 11.74 6.17
C GLU A 255 -7.23 12.63 7.43
N THR A 256 -8.30 13.38 7.66
CA THR A 256 -8.46 14.20 8.89
C THR A 256 -8.42 13.35 10.16
N VAL A 257 -8.77 12.07 10.05
CA VAL A 257 -8.72 11.07 11.13
C VAL A 257 -7.41 10.28 11.19
N ARG A 258 -6.37 10.65 10.43
CA ARG A 258 -5.12 9.88 10.32
C ARG A 258 -4.45 9.57 11.67
N ALA A 259 -4.59 10.45 12.66
CA ALA A 259 -4.04 10.19 13.99
C ALA A 259 -4.68 8.96 14.66
N GLU A 260 -6.00 8.78 14.50
CA GLU A 260 -6.73 7.60 14.99
C GLU A 260 -6.33 6.34 14.19
N VAL A 261 -6.16 6.49 12.87
CA VAL A 261 -5.69 5.41 11.98
C VAL A 261 -4.29 4.94 12.40
N PHE A 262 -3.37 5.86 12.66
CA PHE A 262 -2.02 5.55 13.14
C PHE A 262 -2.04 4.86 14.51
N ALA A 263 -2.89 5.32 15.43
CA ALA A 263 -3.06 4.70 16.73
C ALA A 263 -3.62 3.27 16.63
N GLU A 264 -4.54 3.01 15.69
CA GLU A 264 -5.04 1.65 15.44
C GLU A 264 -3.95 0.76 14.87
N LEU A 265 -3.19 1.27 13.90
CA LEU A 265 -2.10 0.52 13.28
C LEU A 265 -1.01 0.17 14.31
N THR A 266 -0.59 1.12 15.17
CA THR A 266 0.43 0.84 16.19
C THR A 266 -0.05 -0.16 17.24
N ARG A 267 -1.33 -0.09 17.68
CA ARG A 267 -1.93 -1.12 18.55
C ARG A 267 -1.94 -2.50 17.90
N PHE A 268 -2.23 -2.56 16.60
CA PHE A 268 -2.19 -3.82 15.87
C PHE A 268 -0.76 -4.37 15.79
N LEU A 269 0.25 -3.51 15.53
CA LEU A 269 1.65 -3.91 15.54
C LEU A 269 2.08 -4.47 16.89
N ASP A 270 1.70 -3.84 18.02
CA ASP A 270 2.00 -4.35 19.36
C ASP A 270 1.41 -5.76 19.55
N ARG A 271 0.17 -5.99 19.11
CA ARG A 271 -0.50 -7.30 19.20
C ARG A 271 0.26 -8.39 18.46
N VAL A 272 0.74 -8.11 17.23
CA VAL A 272 1.34 -9.13 16.35
C VAL A 272 2.85 -9.28 16.58
N SER A 273 3.51 -8.31 17.22
CA SER A 273 4.93 -8.38 17.56
C SER A 273 5.20 -8.97 18.94
N GLY A 274 4.16 -9.29 19.71
CA GLY A 274 4.28 -9.90 21.05
C GLY A 274 4.82 -8.94 22.11
N CYS A 275 4.59 -7.64 21.97
CA CYS A 275 5.03 -6.58 22.89
C CYS A 275 3.89 -6.11 23.77
#